data_242b27857207770600254eb168724fab
#
_entry.id   242b27857207770600254eb168724fab
#
_cell.length_a   1.000
_cell.length_b   1.000
_cell.length_c   1.000
_cell.angle_alpha   90.00
_cell.angle_beta   90.00
_cell.angle_gamma   90.00
#
_symmetry.space_group_name_H-M   'P 1'
#
loop_
_entity.id
_entity.type
_entity.pdbx_description
1 polymer ?
#
loop_
_entity_poly.entity_id
_entity_poly.type
_entity_poly.pdbx_seq_one_letter_code
_entity_poly.pdbx_strand_id
1 'polypeptide(L)'
;MIFSHHIIQHVLTPRSLKRTLGDQLRWMKSTRFSRPLGHVGTGLTYAMPFGVLGLISAAATGHWRLGIGLLAAAFVNRVVQSIAVGWGIIGDRRALYLSWVYPARDLLGFFTWLASFGSRTFFWRGETYRFSEGGRIIPQNRTANSAVGAKL
;
A
#
# COMPACT_ATOMS: atom_id res chain seq x y z
N MET A 1 -25.85 -14.18 -2.05
CA MET A 1 -24.88 -13.54 -1.16
C MET A 1 -25.67 -13.00 0.01
N ILE A 2 -25.46 -13.53 1.22
CA ILE A 2 -26.22 -13.11 2.43
C ILE A 2 -25.31 -12.15 3.18
N PHE A 3 -25.71 -10.88 3.31
CA PHE A 3 -25.01 -9.90 4.14
C PHE A 3 -25.44 -10.10 5.60
N SER A 4 -24.48 -10.30 6.48
CA SER A 4 -24.71 -10.36 7.92
C SER A 4 -24.94 -8.95 8.49
N HIS A 5 -25.93 -8.78 9.35
CA HIS A 5 -26.14 -7.55 10.12
C HIS A 5 -25.16 -7.39 11.28
N HIS A 6 -24.25 -8.34 11.49
CA HIS A 6 -23.27 -8.26 12.57
C HIS A 6 -22.13 -7.30 12.19
N ILE A 7 -22.03 -6.20 12.91
CA ILE A 7 -20.91 -5.27 12.84
C ILE A 7 -19.77 -5.86 13.69
N ILE A 8 -18.70 -6.31 13.02
CA ILE A 8 -17.50 -6.77 13.71
C ILE A 8 -16.67 -5.55 14.05
N GLN A 9 -16.55 -5.25 15.36
CA GLN A 9 -15.64 -4.20 15.83
C GLN A 9 -14.20 -4.67 15.67
N HIS A 10 -13.44 -4.00 14.80
CA HIS A 10 -12.01 -4.25 14.64
C HIS A 10 -11.25 -3.42 15.68
N VAL A 11 -10.85 -4.06 16.78
CA VAL A 11 -10.04 -3.42 17.82
C VAL A 11 -8.61 -3.25 17.30
N LEU A 12 -8.21 -2.02 17.02
CA LEU A 12 -6.85 -1.67 16.66
C LEU A 12 -6.03 -1.50 17.95
N THR A 13 -5.16 -2.46 18.24
CA THR A 13 -4.16 -2.29 19.29
C THR A 13 -3.02 -1.39 18.79
N PRO A 14 -2.45 -0.51 19.64
CA PRO A 14 -1.28 0.29 19.29
C PRO A 14 -0.15 -0.59 18.77
N ARG A 15 0.36 -0.30 17.58
CA ARG A 15 1.44 -1.07 16.95
C ARG A 15 2.57 -0.13 16.55
N SER A 16 3.81 -0.65 16.56
CA SER A 16 4.95 0.10 16.07
C SER A 16 4.80 0.37 14.56
N LEU A 17 5.34 1.50 14.09
CA LEU A 17 5.32 1.87 12.67
C LEU A 17 5.96 0.77 11.80
N LYS A 18 7.07 0.18 12.25
CA LYS A 18 7.75 -0.93 11.56
C LYS A 18 6.81 -2.13 11.33
N ARG A 19 6.03 -2.49 12.35
CA ARG A 19 5.09 -3.62 12.26
C ARG A 19 3.93 -3.28 11.29
N THR A 20 3.42 -2.07 11.36
CA THR A 20 2.36 -1.59 10.46
C THR A 20 2.82 -1.60 9.00
N LEU A 21 4.04 -1.12 8.71
CA LEU A 21 4.60 -1.15 7.37
C LEU A 21 4.85 -2.58 6.88
N GLY A 22 5.31 -3.48 7.75
CA GLY A 22 5.46 -4.90 7.44
C GLY A 22 4.14 -5.57 7.07
N ASP A 23 3.07 -5.27 7.81
CA ASP A 23 1.73 -5.76 7.50
C ASP A 23 1.22 -5.19 6.17
N GLN A 24 1.40 -3.90 5.90
CA GLN A 24 1.03 -3.28 4.63
C GLN A 24 1.80 -3.89 3.46
N LEU A 25 3.11 -4.09 3.60
CA LEU A 25 3.93 -4.72 2.56
C LEU A 25 3.46 -6.15 2.26
N ARG A 26 3.10 -6.91 3.28
CA ARG A 26 2.53 -8.25 3.13
C ARG A 26 1.21 -8.23 2.35
N TRP A 27 0.30 -7.29 2.67
CA TRP A 27 -0.96 -7.10 1.95
C TRP A 27 -0.72 -6.73 0.48
N MET A 28 0.20 -5.81 0.21
CA MET A 28 0.57 -5.42 -1.15
C MET A 28 1.14 -6.60 -1.96
N LYS A 29 2.00 -7.42 -1.34
CA LYS A 29 2.49 -8.66 -1.97
C LYS A 29 1.35 -9.63 -2.26
N SER A 30 0.43 -9.84 -1.32
CA SER A 30 -0.73 -10.71 -1.53
C SER A 30 -1.56 -10.25 -2.73
N THR A 31 -1.86 -8.96 -2.84
CA THR A 31 -2.61 -8.39 -3.96
C THR A 31 -1.87 -8.56 -5.29
N ARG A 32 -0.54 -8.39 -5.30
CA ARG A 32 0.29 -8.57 -6.50
C ARG A 32 0.17 -9.98 -7.06
N PHE A 33 0.15 -11.02 -6.21
CA PHE A 33 0.10 -12.41 -6.66
C PHE A 33 -1.33 -12.90 -6.95
N SER A 34 -2.34 -12.36 -6.27
CA SER A 34 -3.75 -12.74 -6.49
C SER A 34 -4.39 -11.98 -7.64
N ARG A 35 -4.01 -10.71 -7.86
CA ARG A 35 -4.56 -9.83 -8.90
C ARG A 35 -3.48 -8.91 -9.50
N PRO A 36 -2.58 -9.43 -10.34
CA PRO A 36 -1.40 -8.69 -10.81
C PRO A 36 -1.75 -7.40 -11.57
N LEU A 37 -2.72 -7.43 -12.47
CA LEU A 37 -3.16 -6.22 -13.20
C LEU A 37 -3.80 -5.18 -12.27
N GLY A 38 -4.63 -5.63 -11.33
CA GLY A 38 -5.21 -4.74 -10.31
C GLY A 38 -4.13 -4.11 -9.42
N HIS A 39 -3.08 -4.87 -9.09
CA HIS A 39 -1.97 -4.35 -8.32
C HIS A 39 -1.16 -3.28 -9.07
N VAL A 40 -0.94 -3.45 -10.37
CA VAL A 40 -0.32 -2.40 -11.22
C VAL A 40 -1.22 -1.16 -11.24
N GLY A 41 -2.53 -1.34 -11.44
CA GLY A 41 -3.50 -0.25 -11.40
C GLY A 41 -3.49 0.52 -10.07
N THR A 42 -3.25 -0.14 -8.94
CA THR A 42 -3.11 0.52 -7.63
C THR A 42 -1.98 1.55 -7.64
N GLY A 43 -0.87 1.30 -8.35
CA GLY A 43 0.23 2.26 -8.49
C GLY A 43 -0.20 3.60 -9.09
N LEU A 44 -1.16 3.57 -10.03
CA LEU A 44 -1.68 4.76 -10.69
C LEU A 44 -2.63 5.58 -9.80
N THR A 45 -3.09 5.03 -8.69
CA THR A 45 -4.00 5.74 -7.78
C THR A 45 -3.27 6.70 -6.84
N TYR A 46 -1.95 6.61 -6.70
CA TYR A 46 -1.16 7.52 -5.87
C TYR A 46 -0.95 8.85 -6.60
N ALA A 47 -1.41 9.97 -6.02
CA ALA A 47 -1.28 11.28 -6.66
C ALA A 47 0.06 11.96 -6.37
N MET A 48 0.58 11.83 -5.13
CA MET A 48 1.78 12.53 -4.70
C MET A 48 3.05 12.16 -5.50
N PRO A 49 3.33 10.88 -5.81
CA PRO A 49 4.48 10.52 -6.64
C PRO A 49 4.44 11.17 -8.02
N PHE A 50 3.26 11.24 -8.63
CA PHE A 50 3.10 11.91 -9.93
C PHE A 50 3.24 13.43 -9.82
N GLY A 51 2.77 14.03 -8.71
CA GLY A 51 3.02 15.44 -8.41
C GLY A 51 4.52 15.75 -8.27
N VAL A 52 5.27 14.89 -7.58
CA VAL A 52 6.74 15.01 -7.44
C VAL A 52 7.44 14.83 -8.78
N LEU A 53 7.08 13.81 -9.56
CA LEU A 53 7.62 13.61 -10.90
C LEU A 53 7.31 14.78 -11.83
N GLY A 54 6.10 15.33 -11.73
CA GLY A 54 5.70 16.54 -12.48
C GLY A 54 6.56 17.76 -12.11
N LEU A 55 6.85 17.94 -10.81
CA LEU A 55 7.75 19.02 -10.36
C LEU A 55 9.16 18.83 -10.93
N ILE A 56 9.73 17.64 -10.81
CA ILE A 56 11.10 17.36 -11.29
C ILE A 56 11.19 17.58 -12.82
N SER A 57 10.25 17.04 -13.58
CA SER A 57 10.24 17.13 -15.03
C SER A 57 10.05 18.56 -15.52
N ALA A 58 9.13 19.32 -14.92
CA ALA A 58 8.89 20.70 -15.25
C ALA A 58 10.07 21.60 -14.87
N ALA A 59 10.72 21.34 -13.73
CA ALA A 59 11.92 22.07 -13.32
C ALA A 59 13.10 21.82 -14.29
N ALA A 60 13.29 20.56 -14.73
CA ALA A 60 14.34 20.20 -15.70
C ALA A 60 14.16 20.90 -17.06
N THR A 61 12.93 21.27 -17.42
CA THR A 61 12.62 22.01 -18.67
C THR A 61 12.48 23.54 -18.47
N GLY A 62 12.85 24.05 -17.28
CA GLY A 62 12.76 25.49 -16.96
C GLY A 62 11.36 25.97 -16.55
N HIS A 63 10.36 25.09 -16.52
CA HIS A 63 8.96 25.43 -16.20
C HIS A 63 8.62 25.17 -14.72
N TRP A 64 9.50 25.53 -13.80
CA TRP A 64 9.40 25.22 -12.37
C TRP A 64 8.07 25.66 -11.72
N ARG A 65 7.47 26.79 -12.20
CA ARG A 65 6.14 27.26 -11.71
C ARG A 65 5.04 26.26 -12.01
N LEU A 66 5.04 25.68 -13.21
CA LEU A 66 4.12 24.60 -13.58
C LEU A 66 4.34 23.37 -12.67
N GLY A 67 5.59 23.01 -12.42
CA GLY A 67 5.92 21.91 -11.53
C GLY A 67 5.39 22.08 -10.11
N ILE A 68 5.53 23.27 -9.53
CA ILE A 68 4.94 23.60 -8.22
C ILE A 68 3.41 23.50 -8.28
N GLY A 69 2.78 24.00 -9.33
CA GLY A 69 1.34 23.89 -9.54
C GLY A 69 0.86 22.42 -9.55
N LEU A 70 1.56 21.53 -10.26
CA LEU A 70 1.24 20.11 -10.32
C LEU A 70 1.38 19.43 -8.95
N LEU A 71 2.45 19.71 -8.22
CA LEU A 71 2.66 19.18 -6.86
C LEU A 71 1.58 19.69 -5.90
N ALA A 72 1.27 21.00 -5.95
CA ALA A 72 0.21 21.58 -5.13
C ALA A 72 -1.16 20.99 -5.45
N ALA A 73 -1.48 20.75 -6.72
CA ALA A 73 -2.71 20.09 -7.14
C ALA A 73 -2.80 18.65 -6.61
N ALA A 74 -1.71 17.89 -6.69
CA ALA A 74 -1.64 16.55 -6.12
C ALA A 74 -1.86 16.57 -4.60
N PHE A 75 -1.23 17.51 -3.88
CA PHE A 75 -1.38 17.69 -2.45
C PHE A 75 -2.83 18.01 -2.06
N VAL A 76 -3.42 19.03 -2.68
CA VAL A 76 -4.81 19.45 -2.44
C VAL A 76 -5.77 18.31 -2.75
N ASN A 77 -5.58 17.59 -3.85
CA ASN A 77 -6.39 16.42 -4.19
C ASN A 77 -6.41 15.39 -3.06
N ARG A 78 -5.26 15.08 -2.45
CA ARG A 78 -5.18 14.13 -1.33
C ARG A 78 -5.85 14.63 -0.07
N VAL A 79 -5.69 15.90 0.25
CA VAL A 79 -6.35 16.53 1.39
C VAL A 79 -7.87 16.50 1.20
N VAL A 80 -8.37 16.90 0.04
CA VAL A 80 -9.81 16.89 -0.29
C VAL A 80 -10.39 15.48 -0.22
N GLN A 81 -9.72 14.48 -0.82
CA GLN A 81 -10.16 13.08 -0.72
C GLN A 81 -10.21 12.58 0.72
N SER A 82 -9.20 12.92 1.54
CA SER A 82 -9.17 12.55 2.94
C SER A 82 -10.35 13.13 3.72
N ILE A 83 -10.68 14.40 3.49
CA ILE A 83 -11.83 15.07 4.13
C ILE A 83 -13.15 14.46 3.60
N ALA A 84 -13.30 14.29 2.29
CA ALA A 84 -14.52 13.77 1.69
C ALA A 84 -14.85 12.37 2.21
N VAL A 85 -13.86 11.49 2.29
CA VAL A 85 -14.06 10.11 2.77
C VAL A 85 -14.13 10.07 4.29
N GLY A 86 -13.16 10.66 4.98
CA GLY A 86 -13.05 10.56 6.43
C GLY A 86 -14.18 11.29 7.17
N TRP A 87 -14.45 12.52 6.79
CA TRP A 87 -15.54 13.29 7.41
C TRP A 87 -16.87 13.10 6.66
N GLY A 88 -16.88 13.20 5.35
CA GLY A 88 -18.13 13.19 4.57
C GLY A 88 -18.84 11.83 4.55
N ILE A 89 -18.10 10.72 4.52
CA ILE A 89 -18.67 9.37 4.44
C ILE A 89 -18.65 8.67 5.79
N ILE A 90 -17.48 8.69 6.48
CA ILE A 90 -17.28 7.94 7.74
C ILE A 90 -17.78 8.75 8.96
N GLY A 91 -17.87 10.07 8.85
CA GLY A 91 -18.27 10.97 9.95
C GLY A 91 -17.16 11.21 11.00
N ASP A 92 -15.90 10.82 10.70
CA ASP A 92 -14.79 11.05 11.62
C ASP A 92 -14.29 12.49 11.52
N ARG A 93 -14.58 13.29 12.53
CA ARG A 93 -14.12 14.69 12.64
C ARG A 93 -12.60 14.84 12.67
N ARG A 94 -11.87 13.81 13.06
CA ARG A 94 -10.40 13.82 13.06
C ARG A 94 -9.82 13.98 11.65
N ALA A 95 -10.55 13.55 10.62
CA ALA A 95 -10.15 13.76 9.24
C ALA A 95 -9.95 15.24 8.89
N LEU A 96 -10.68 16.17 9.52
CA LEU A 96 -10.52 17.62 9.31
C LEU A 96 -9.15 18.12 9.79
N TYR A 97 -8.63 17.56 10.89
CA TYR A 97 -7.35 18.00 11.48
C TYR A 97 -6.15 17.23 10.92
N LEU A 98 -6.36 15.98 10.50
CA LEU A 98 -5.27 15.09 10.07
C LEU A 98 -5.18 14.94 8.56
N SER A 99 -6.05 15.60 7.79
CA SER A 99 -6.07 15.51 6.33
C SER A 99 -4.75 15.89 5.67
N TRP A 100 -4.00 16.84 6.25
CA TRP A 100 -2.69 17.27 5.75
C TRP A 100 -1.60 16.18 5.85
N VAL A 101 -1.81 15.12 6.67
CA VAL A 101 -0.88 13.98 6.77
C VAL A 101 -1.07 12.99 5.60
N TYR A 102 -2.23 13.01 4.93
CA TYR A 102 -2.54 12.05 3.87
C TYR A 102 -1.61 12.13 2.65
N PRO A 103 -1.12 13.30 2.21
CA PRO A 103 -0.09 13.37 1.17
C PRO A 103 1.18 12.59 1.52
N ALA A 104 1.66 12.68 2.76
CA ALA A 104 2.80 11.89 3.23
C ALA A 104 2.49 10.38 3.28
N ARG A 105 1.28 10.01 3.74
CA ARG A 105 0.81 8.62 3.71
C ARG A 105 0.69 8.08 2.28
N ASP A 106 0.32 8.91 1.31
CA ASP A 106 0.23 8.54 -0.09
C ASP A 106 1.61 8.18 -0.66
N LEU A 107 2.64 8.99 -0.37
CA LEU A 107 4.03 8.67 -0.71
C LEU A 107 4.50 7.36 -0.05
N LEU A 108 4.23 7.19 1.24
CA LEU A 108 4.59 5.99 1.97
C LEU A 108 3.91 4.74 1.38
N GLY A 109 2.63 4.85 1.01
CA GLY A 109 1.88 3.81 0.33
C GLY A 109 2.50 3.43 -1.01
N PHE A 110 2.90 4.42 -1.81
CA PHE A 110 3.58 4.21 -3.07
C PHE A 110 4.93 3.48 -2.92
N PHE A 111 5.76 3.90 -1.97
CA PHE A 111 7.02 3.19 -1.69
C PHE A 111 6.80 1.77 -1.19
N THR A 112 5.76 1.55 -0.38
CA THR A 112 5.38 0.20 0.06
C THR A 112 4.90 -0.65 -1.13
N TRP A 113 4.16 -0.05 -2.06
CA TRP A 113 3.75 -0.69 -3.30
C TRP A 113 4.96 -1.05 -4.17
N LEU A 114 5.92 -0.14 -4.38
CA LEU A 114 7.18 -0.43 -5.08
C LEU A 114 7.95 -1.56 -4.40
N ALA A 115 8.11 -1.51 -3.08
CA ALA A 115 8.82 -2.52 -2.31
C ALA A 115 8.16 -3.91 -2.41
N SER A 116 6.86 -3.97 -2.71
CA SER A 116 6.14 -5.23 -2.91
C SER A 116 6.65 -6.05 -4.11
N PHE A 117 7.31 -5.39 -5.08
CA PHE A 117 7.90 -6.07 -6.25
C PHE A 117 9.24 -6.75 -5.94
N GLY A 118 9.90 -6.40 -4.83
CA GLY A 118 11.26 -6.83 -4.52
C GLY A 118 11.40 -8.32 -4.18
N SER A 119 10.44 -8.94 -3.49
CA SER A 119 10.57 -10.34 -3.10
C SER A 119 9.22 -11.08 -3.09
N ARG A 120 9.28 -12.41 -3.27
CA ARG A 120 8.12 -13.30 -3.16
C ARG A 120 7.92 -13.86 -1.76
N THR A 121 8.86 -13.58 -0.83
CA THR A 121 8.84 -14.11 0.53
C THR A 121 8.36 -13.06 1.53
N PHE A 122 7.75 -13.52 2.62
CA PHE A 122 7.40 -12.69 3.76
C PHE A 122 7.49 -13.50 5.05
N PHE A 123 7.74 -12.78 6.15
CA PHE A 123 7.83 -13.37 7.47
C PHE A 123 6.49 -13.18 8.22
N TRP A 124 5.94 -14.28 8.77
CA TRP A 124 4.70 -14.26 9.51
C TRP A 124 4.69 -15.29 10.63
N ARG A 125 4.37 -14.86 11.85
CA ARG A 125 4.30 -15.70 13.04
C ARG A 125 5.53 -16.58 13.30
N GLY A 126 6.73 -16.03 13.07
CA GLY A 126 7.97 -16.77 13.33
C GLY A 126 8.46 -17.64 12.17
N GLU A 127 7.69 -17.74 11.07
CA GLU A 127 8.03 -18.56 9.91
C GLU A 127 8.11 -17.73 8.62
N THR A 128 8.91 -18.21 7.67
CA THR A 128 9.04 -17.60 6.35
C THR A 128 8.13 -18.32 5.36
N TYR A 129 7.30 -17.55 4.68
CA TYR A 129 6.39 -18.02 3.65
C TYR A 129 6.76 -17.43 2.30
N ARG A 130 6.40 -18.16 1.23
CA ARG A 130 6.55 -17.73 -0.15
C ARG A 130 5.21 -17.70 -0.86
N PHE A 131 4.97 -16.63 -1.63
CA PHE A 131 3.85 -16.60 -2.57
C PHE A 131 4.19 -17.42 -3.83
N SER A 132 3.29 -18.32 -4.20
CA SER A 132 3.29 -19.06 -5.47
C SER A 132 2.27 -18.45 -6.43
N GLU A 133 2.23 -18.94 -7.66
CA GLU A 133 1.27 -18.51 -8.67
C GLU A 133 -0.17 -18.70 -8.19
N GLY A 134 -1.05 -17.76 -8.55
CA GLY A 134 -2.42 -17.73 -8.08
C GLY A 134 -2.61 -17.28 -6.62
N GLY A 135 -1.56 -16.68 -6.01
CA GLY A 135 -1.65 -16.12 -4.64
C GLY A 135 -1.61 -17.17 -3.52
N ARG A 136 -1.23 -18.43 -3.82
CA ARG A 136 -1.07 -19.46 -2.80
C ARG A 136 0.13 -19.17 -1.91
N ILE A 137 -0.01 -19.43 -0.61
CA ILE A 137 1.02 -19.24 0.41
C ILE A 137 1.62 -20.60 0.76
N ILE A 138 2.93 -20.77 0.58
CA ILE A 138 3.66 -22.02 0.84
C ILE A 138 4.70 -21.75 1.92
N PRO A 139 4.75 -22.56 3.03
CA PRO A 139 5.83 -22.49 4.01
C PRO A 139 7.17 -22.85 3.36
N GLN A 140 8.20 -22.03 3.59
CA GLN A 140 9.51 -22.23 2.95
C GLN A 140 10.24 -23.47 3.50
N ASN A 141 9.97 -23.88 4.75
CA ASN A 141 10.57 -25.06 5.37
C ASN A 141 10.10 -26.40 4.76
N ARG A 142 8.92 -26.44 4.13
CA ARG A 142 8.44 -27.66 3.44
C ARG A 142 9.19 -27.94 2.14
N THR A 143 9.70 -26.94 1.45
CA THR A 143 10.45 -27.12 0.19
C THR A 143 11.83 -27.71 0.43
N ALA A 144 12.48 -27.43 1.57
CA ALA A 144 13.77 -28.01 1.91
C ALA A 144 13.64 -29.53 2.21
N ASN A 145 12.60 -29.94 2.92
CA ASN A 145 12.39 -31.37 3.26
C ASN A 145 11.92 -32.23 2.07
N SER A 146 11.18 -31.65 1.11
CA SER A 146 10.76 -32.39 -0.09
C SER A 146 11.93 -32.64 -1.06
N ALA A 147 12.92 -31.77 -1.09
CA ALA A 147 14.11 -31.94 -1.93
C ALA A 147 15.09 -32.97 -1.36
N VAL A 148 15.08 -33.20 -0.04
CA VAL A 148 15.90 -34.25 0.60
C VAL A 148 15.24 -35.62 0.47
N GLY A 149 13.90 -35.72 0.55
CA GLY A 149 13.17 -36.98 0.40
C GLY A 149 13.08 -37.52 -1.05
N ALA A 150 13.39 -36.71 -2.06
CA ALA A 150 13.39 -37.13 -3.48
C ALA A 150 14.76 -37.66 -3.96
N LYS A 151 15.77 -37.73 -3.07
CA LYS A 151 17.11 -38.22 -3.36
C LYS A 151 17.46 -39.54 -2.65
N LEU A 152 16.48 -40.16 -1.98
CA LEU A 152 16.54 -41.53 -1.43
C LEU A 152 15.63 -42.46 -2.23
#